data_e74a056bc81b45a48cbbb4a17d8ec4f8
#
_entry.id   e74a056bc81b45a48cbbb4a17d8ec4f8
#
_cell.length_a   1.000
_cell.length_b   1.000
_cell.length_c   1.000
_cell.angle_alpha   90.00
_cell.angle_beta   90.00
_cell.angle_gamma   90.00
#
_symmetry.space_group_name_H-M   'P 1'
#
loop_
_entity.id
_entity.type
_entity.pdbx_description
1 polymer ?
#
loop_
_entity_poly.entity_id
_entity_poly.type
_entity_poly.pdbx_seq_one_letter_code
_entity_poly.pdbx_strand_id
1 'polypeptide(L)'
;VVKGGFDAIADEIVRSNADFVTLSEVRNYHQTRFCDQIVEALQQRGQTYYSFYTEDSGLLSRYPITDSTTVYPLNDDRGSMYKAITHIGDAEVALYTAHLDYRNCAYYDARGYDGNTWDEEPPVTNLDTLLWLNEQSVRDDAIACFLKEAKKDREAGRIVILGGDFNEP
;
A
#
# COMPACT_ATOMS: atom_id res chain seq x y z
N VAL A 1 12.04 -4.71 -10.94
CA VAL A 1 11.17 -5.27 -11.99
C VAL A 1 12.05 -5.68 -13.16
N VAL A 2 11.92 -6.91 -13.64
CA VAL A 2 12.65 -7.40 -14.81
C VAL A 2 12.07 -6.82 -16.10
N LYS A 3 12.86 -6.83 -17.19
CA LYS A 3 12.41 -6.39 -18.52
C LYS A 3 11.11 -7.12 -18.90
N GLY A 4 10.06 -6.39 -19.27
CA GLY A 4 8.73 -6.93 -19.57
C GLY A 4 7.81 -7.08 -18.36
N GLY A 5 8.28 -6.84 -17.12
CA GLY A 5 7.45 -6.93 -15.93
C GLY A 5 6.31 -5.90 -15.89
N PHE A 6 6.56 -4.70 -16.40
CA PHE A 6 5.51 -3.68 -16.50
C PHE A 6 4.40 -4.05 -17.48
N ASP A 7 4.75 -4.75 -18.57
CA ASP A 7 3.77 -5.28 -19.52
C ASP A 7 2.87 -6.31 -18.86
N ALA A 8 3.44 -7.25 -18.11
CA ALA A 8 2.68 -8.26 -17.38
C ALA A 8 1.75 -7.65 -16.33
N ILE A 9 2.22 -6.65 -15.58
CA ILE A 9 1.40 -5.91 -14.62
C ILE A 9 0.25 -5.19 -15.33
N ALA A 10 0.55 -4.50 -16.43
CA ALA A 10 -0.47 -3.79 -17.19
C ALA A 10 -1.52 -4.74 -17.80
N ASP A 11 -1.10 -5.90 -18.31
CA ASP A 11 -2.02 -6.93 -18.82
C ASP A 11 -2.96 -7.44 -17.73
N GLU A 12 -2.45 -7.63 -16.51
CA GLU A 12 -3.24 -8.07 -15.37
C GLU A 12 -4.25 -6.99 -14.92
N ILE A 13 -3.84 -5.72 -14.90
CA ILE A 13 -4.73 -4.60 -14.58
C ILE A 13 -5.85 -4.50 -15.65
N VAL A 14 -5.52 -4.63 -16.93
CA VAL A 14 -6.52 -4.64 -18.00
C VAL A 14 -7.47 -5.82 -17.84
N ARG A 15 -6.96 -7.02 -17.55
CA ARG A 15 -7.75 -8.24 -17.38
C ARG A 15 -8.70 -8.13 -16.18
N SER A 16 -8.26 -7.55 -15.08
CA SER A 16 -9.09 -7.35 -13.87
C SER A 16 -10.15 -6.26 -14.05
N ASN A 17 -9.98 -5.39 -15.04
CA ASN A 17 -10.83 -4.23 -15.27
C ASN A 17 -10.97 -3.32 -14.04
N ALA A 18 -9.92 -3.21 -13.25
CA ALA A 18 -9.91 -2.46 -11.99
C ALA A 18 -10.06 -0.96 -12.24
N ASP A 19 -10.90 -0.28 -11.45
CA ASP A 19 -10.97 1.19 -11.44
C ASP A 19 -9.84 1.81 -10.63
N PHE A 20 -9.40 1.12 -9.57
CA PHE A 20 -8.35 1.52 -8.67
C PHE A 20 -7.36 0.39 -8.43
N VAL A 21 -6.09 0.73 -8.32
CA VAL A 21 -5.01 -0.22 -8.03
C VAL A 21 -4.12 0.38 -6.95
N THR A 22 -3.93 -0.32 -5.85
CA THR A 22 -2.92 0.02 -4.84
C THR A 22 -1.64 -0.75 -5.12
N LEU A 23 -0.50 -0.10 -4.93
CA LEU A 23 0.81 -0.64 -5.25
C LEU A 23 1.74 -0.47 -4.05
N SER A 24 2.35 -1.55 -3.60
CA SER A 24 3.39 -1.58 -2.57
C SER A 24 4.75 -1.84 -3.20
N GLU A 25 5.83 -1.49 -2.51
CA GLU A 25 7.21 -1.67 -2.95
C GLU A 25 7.56 -1.00 -4.28
N VAL A 26 6.91 0.10 -4.60
CA VAL A 26 7.22 0.89 -5.81
C VAL A 26 8.53 1.66 -5.69
N ARG A 27 9.07 1.82 -4.49
CA ARG A 27 10.42 2.32 -4.17
C ARG A 27 10.79 3.62 -4.90
N ASN A 28 9.87 4.57 -4.92
CA ASN A 28 10.06 5.84 -5.63
C ASN A 28 11.18 6.69 -5.03
N TYR A 29 11.54 6.47 -3.77
CA TYR A 29 12.71 7.06 -3.15
C TYR A 29 14.04 6.66 -3.82
N HIS A 30 14.05 5.64 -4.67
CA HIS A 30 15.15 5.30 -5.58
C HIS A 30 15.00 5.90 -6.98
N GLN A 31 14.06 6.82 -7.20
CA GLN A 31 13.75 7.44 -8.49
C GLN A 31 13.38 6.41 -9.58
N THR A 32 12.72 5.33 -9.19
CA THR A 32 12.37 4.22 -10.08
C THR A 32 11.22 4.53 -11.01
N ARG A 33 10.32 5.47 -10.63
CA ARG A 33 9.14 5.87 -11.40
C ARG A 33 8.26 4.69 -11.83
N PHE A 34 8.14 3.67 -10.97
CA PHE A 34 7.42 2.44 -11.31
C PHE A 34 5.96 2.69 -11.68
N CYS A 35 5.25 3.56 -10.96
CA CYS A 35 3.87 3.88 -11.28
C CYS A 35 3.73 4.53 -12.65
N ASP A 36 4.62 5.45 -13.02
CA ASP A 36 4.61 6.09 -14.34
C ASP A 36 4.83 5.06 -15.45
N GLN A 37 5.78 4.12 -15.26
CA GLN A 37 6.05 3.06 -16.24
C GLN A 37 4.84 2.11 -16.41
N ILE A 38 4.10 1.83 -15.34
CA ILE A 38 2.86 1.04 -15.42
C ILE A 38 1.79 1.84 -16.19
N VAL A 39 1.64 3.14 -15.91
CA VAL A 39 0.69 4.01 -16.63
C VAL A 39 1.02 4.09 -18.12
N GLU A 40 2.29 4.22 -18.48
CA GLU A 40 2.75 4.19 -19.88
C GLU A 40 2.40 2.87 -20.57
N ALA A 41 2.64 1.74 -19.88
CA ALA A 41 2.28 0.41 -20.41
C ALA A 41 0.76 0.21 -20.56
N LEU A 42 -0.05 0.77 -19.65
CA LEU A 42 -1.51 0.80 -19.75
C LEU A 42 -1.98 1.66 -20.90
N GLN A 43 -1.37 2.81 -21.14
CA GLN A 43 -1.71 3.69 -22.25
C GLN A 43 -1.46 3.02 -23.61
N GLN A 44 -0.39 2.24 -23.75
CA GLN A 44 -0.12 1.44 -24.95
C GLN A 44 -1.21 0.39 -25.22
N ARG A 45 -1.99 0.02 -24.22
CA ARG A 45 -3.15 -0.89 -24.27
C ARG A 45 -4.50 -0.16 -24.42
N GLY A 46 -4.46 1.16 -24.67
CA GLY A 46 -5.65 1.99 -24.80
C GLY A 46 -6.37 2.27 -23.48
N GLN A 47 -5.71 2.05 -22.35
CA GLN A 47 -6.26 2.33 -21.03
C GLN A 47 -5.66 3.62 -20.46
N THR A 48 -6.51 4.50 -19.94
CA THR A 48 -6.08 5.72 -19.28
C THR A 48 -6.16 5.55 -17.78
N TYR A 49 -5.04 5.76 -17.11
CA TYR A 49 -4.94 5.80 -15.65
C TYR A 49 -4.14 7.03 -15.22
N TYR A 50 -4.48 7.53 -14.06
CA TYR A 50 -3.76 8.58 -13.34
C TYR A 50 -3.02 7.93 -12.18
N SER A 51 -1.79 8.35 -11.91
CA SER A 51 -0.98 7.81 -10.82
C SER A 51 -0.76 8.85 -9.74
N PHE A 52 -0.73 8.37 -8.52
CA PHE A 52 -0.17 9.06 -7.37
C PHE A 52 0.77 8.11 -6.66
N TYR A 53 1.94 8.59 -6.31
CA TYR A 53 2.90 7.78 -5.59
C TYR A 53 3.85 8.66 -4.79
N THR A 54 4.33 8.11 -3.70
CA THR A 54 5.41 8.71 -2.90
C THR A 54 6.11 7.59 -2.13
N GLU A 55 7.42 7.77 -1.90
CA GLU A 55 8.22 6.80 -1.15
C GLU A 55 8.07 5.37 -1.71
N ASP A 56 7.44 4.49 -0.95
CA ASP A 56 7.32 3.06 -1.20
C ASP A 56 5.95 2.60 -1.70
N SER A 57 4.96 3.48 -1.64
CA SER A 57 3.57 3.16 -1.98
C SER A 57 3.05 4.03 -3.11
N GLY A 58 2.13 3.46 -3.90
CA GLY A 58 1.48 4.18 -4.98
C GLY A 58 0.07 3.69 -5.22
N LEU A 59 -0.66 4.42 -6.04
CA LEU A 59 -1.97 4.01 -6.53
C LEU A 59 -2.20 4.49 -7.96
N LEU A 60 -3.05 3.75 -8.66
CA LEU A 60 -3.55 4.13 -9.97
C LEU A 60 -5.06 4.28 -9.89
N SER A 61 -5.59 5.24 -10.64
CA SER A 61 -7.03 5.51 -10.73
C SER A 61 -7.42 5.75 -12.19
N ARG A 62 -8.56 5.21 -12.63
CA ARG A 62 -9.17 5.59 -13.91
C ARG A 62 -9.71 7.01 -13.90
N TYR A 63 -9.90 7.60 -12.75
CA TYR A 63 -10.45 8.93 -12.57
C TYR A 63 -9.33 9.90 -12.17
N PRO A 64 -9.38 11.17 -12.61
CA PRO A 64 -8.38 12.17 -12.24
C PRO A 64 -8.23 12.29 -10.73
N ILE A 65 -6.98 12.33 -10.26
CA ILE A 65 -6.65 12.57 -8.86
C ILE A 65 -6.62 14.08 -8.64
N THR A 66 -7.42 14.58 -7.70
CA THR A 66 -7.61 16.01 -7.45
C THR A 66 -6.86 16.52 -6.22
N ASP A 67 -6.57 15.64 -5.28
CA ASP A 67 -5.82 15.96 -4.05
C ASP A 67 -5.09 14.73 -3.52
N SER A 68 -4.09 14.96 -2.68
CA SER A 68 -3.33 13.89 -2.03
C SER A 68 -2.78 14.31 -0.67
N THR A 69 -2.65 13.36 0.24
CA THR A 69 -2.18 13.61 1.60
C THR A 69 -1.36 12.44 2.12
N THR A 70 -0.27 12.74 2.82
CA THR A 70 0.45 11.74 3.63
C THR A 70 -0.36 11.48 4.90
N VAL A 71 -0.70 10.21 5.14
CA VAL A 71 -1.44 9.75 6.32
C VAL A 71 -0.48 9.22 7.38
N TYR A 72 0.46 8.40 6.96
CA TYR A 72 1.55 7.88 7.78
C TYR A 72 2.84 7.92 6.97
N PRO A 73 3.80 8.79 7.30
CA PRO A 73 5.01 8.96 6.50
C PRO A 73 5.96 7.78 6.67
N LEU A 74 6.67 7.44 5.59
CA LEU A 74 7.77 6.49 5.68
C LEU A 74 8.84 7.02 6.65
N ASN A 75 9.15 6.23 7.66
CA ASN A 75 10.17 6.53 8.64
C ASN A 75 10.97 5.25 8.94
N ASP A 76 12.27 5.29 8.70
CA ASP A 76 13.17 4.17 8.92
C ASP A 76 12.69 2.85 8.26
N ASP A 77 12.09 2.96 7.08
CA ASP A 77 11.53 1.81 6.32
C ASP A 77 10.50 0.98 7.11
N ARG A 78 9.76 1.66 8.02
CA ARG A 78 8.78 1.03 8.92
C ARG A 78 7.33 1.23 8.46
N GLY A 79 7.13 1.26 7.17
CA GLY A 79 5.81 1.37 6.58
C GLY A 79 5.37 2.81 6.29
N SER A 80 4.40 2.92 5.42
CA SER A 80 3.83 4.20 4.97
C SER A 80 2.37 4.04 4.57
N MET A 81 1.64 5.15 4.62
CA MET A 81 0.27 5.22 4.11
C MET A 81 -0.02 6.60 3.52
N TYR A 82 -0.63 6.59 2.36
CA TYR A 82 -0.98 7.81 1.62
C TYR A 82 -2.43 7.77 1.18
N LYS A 83 -3.00 8.95 0.97
CA LYS A 83 -4.38 9.14 0.51
C LYS A 83 -4.38 9.97 -0.77
N ALA A 84 -5.22 9.61 -1.72
CA ALA A 84 -5.59 10.41 -2.87
C ALA A 84 -7.10 10.60 -2.93
N ILE A 85 -7.54 11.75 -3.43
CA ILE A 85 -8.95 12.06 -3.65
C ILE A 85 -9.23 12.02 -5.16
N THR A 86 -10.33 11.37 -5.52
CA THR A 86 -10.85 11.34 -6.88
C THR A 86 -12.37 11.45 -6.88
N HIS A 87 -12.98 11.58 -8.07
CA HIS A 87 -14.42 11.71 -8.23
C HIS A 87 -14.95 10.66 -9.21
N ILE A 88 -16.07 10.04 -8.87
CA ILE A 88 -16.85 9.18 -9.74
C ILE A 88 -18.26 9.79 -9.85
N GLY A 89 -18.53 10.50 -10.96
CA GLY A 89 -19.72 11.33 -11.05
C GLY A 89 -19.71 12.40 -9.94
N ASP A 90 -20.76 12.46 -9.14
CA ASP A 90 -20.88 13.42 -8.03
C ASP A 90 -20.27 12.90 -6.71
N ALA A 91 -19.80 11.66 -6.68
CA ALA A 91 -19.23 11.07 -5.47
C ALA A 91 -17.74 11.35 -5.33
N GLU A 92 -17.31 11.90 -4.21
CA GLU A 92 -15.91 11.96 -3.83
C GLU A 92 -15.45 10.61 -3.24
N VAL A 93 -14.29 10.13 -3.65
CA VAL A 93 -13.69 8.88 -3.18
C VAL A 93 -12.32 9.18 -2.60
N ALA A 94 -12.11 8.80 -1.35
CA ALA A 94 -10.83 8.82 -0.68
C ALA A 94 -10.18 7.44 -0.81
N LEU A 95 -9.11 7.37 -1.61
CA LEU A 95 -8.34 6.16 -1.87
C LEU A 95 -7.10 6.17 -0.98
N TYR A 96 -6.96 5.14 -0.17
CA TYR A 96 -5.79 4.95 0.68
C TYR A 96 -4.95 3.80 0.14
N THR A 97 -3.66 4.00 0.05
CA THR A 97 -2.68 2.97 -0.27
C THR A 97 -1.73 2.81 0.91
N ALA A 98 -1.48 1.58 1.34
CA ALA A 98 -0.66 1.26 2.48
C ALA A 98 0.39 0.22 2.13
N HIS A 99 1.58 0.37 2.69
CA HIS A 99 2.56 -0.69 2.85
C HIS A 99 3.07 -0.57 4.28
N LEU A 100 2.59 -1.44 5.16
CA LEU A 100 2.84 -1.33 6.59
C LEU A 100 4.15 -2.01 6.99
N ASP A 101 4.59 -1.79 8.23
CA ASP A 101 5.83 -2.32 8.76
C ASP A 101 5.86 -3.86 8.70
N TYR A 102 6.86 -4.43 8.02
CA TYR A 102 7.06 -5.88 7.93
C TYR A 102 7.72 -6.46 9.17
N ARG A 103 8.38 -5.62 9.97
CA ARG A 103 9.11 -6.02 11.18
C ARG A 103 8.16 -6.46 12.28
N ASN A 104 8.64 -7.32 13.16
CA ASN A 104 7.85 -7.85 14.27
C ASN A 104 6.52 -8.47 13.81
N CYS A 105 6.53 -9.16 12.67
CA CYS A 105 5.39 -9.92 12.20
C CYS A 105 5.48 -11.34 12.74
N ALA A 106 4.67 -11.67 13.75
CA ALA A 106 4.69 -12.94 14.47
C ALA A 106 4.56 -14.19 13.58
N TYR A 107 4.10 -14.03 12.34
CA TYR A 107 4.04 -15.11 11.37
C TYR A 107 5.44 -15.67 11.04
N TYR A 108 6.47 -14.81 10.99
CA TYR A 108 7.84 -15.26 10.74
C TYR A 108 8.39 -15.99 11.96
N ASP A 109 8.20 -15.43 13.18
CA ASP A 109 8.62 -16.07 14.42
C ASP A 109 7.97 -17.45 14.59
N ALA A 110 6.68 -17.59 14.26
CA ALA A 110 5.96 -18.86 14.30
C ALA A 110 6.54 -19.89 13.31
N ARG A 111 7.17 -19.44 12.21
CA ARG A 111 7.83 -20.28 11.20
C ARG A 111 9.30 -20.54 11.47
N GLY A 112 9.86 -19.93 12.49
CA GLY A 112 11.29 -20.07 12.84
C GLY A 112 12.20 -19.13 12.08
N TYR A 113 11.76 -17.90 11.85
CA TYR A 113 12.57 -16.82 11.29
C TYR A 113 12.39 -15.56 12.11
N ASP A 114 13.47 -14.86 12.41
CA ASP A 114 13.39 -13.49 12.90
C ASP A 114 12.95 -12.57 11.74
N GLY A 115 11.77 -11.97 11.84
CA GLY A 115 11.23 -11.07 10.82
C GLY A 115 12.03 -9.77 10.64
N ASN A 116 12.96 -9.44 11.54
CA ASN A 116 13.79 -8.25 11.45
C ASN A 116 15.13 -8.53 10.73
N THR A 117 15.74 -9.69 10.99
CA THR A 117 17.07 -10.06 10.47
C THR A 117 17.01 -11.13 9.37
N TRP A 118 15.92 -11.87 9.28
CA TRP A 118 15.73 -13.04 8.42
C TRP A 118 16.62 -14.23 8.79
N ASP A 119 17.17 -14.22 10.00
CA ASP A 119 17.92 -15.35 10.51
C ASP A 119 16.99 -16.52 10.87
N GLU A 120 17.45 -17.74 10.68
CA GLU A 120 16.72 -18.93 11.12
C GLU A 120 16.82 -19.07 12.63
N GLU A 121 15.68 -19.22 13.31
CA GLU A 121 15.55 -19.40 14.74
C GLU A 121 14.60 -20.56 15.08
N PRO A 122 14.61 -21.08 16.30
CA PRO A 122 13.59 -22.04 16.72
C PRO A 122 12.18 -21.43 16.64
N PRO A 123 11.20 -22.13 16.01
CA PRO A 123 9.83 -21.63 15.92
C PRO A 123 9.23 -21.29 17.29
N VAL A 124 8.64 -20.11 17.40
CA VAL A 124 7.89 -19.70 18.59
C VAL A 124 6.50 -20.32 18.52
N THR A 125 6.15 -21.16 19.50
CA THR A 125 4.87 -21.86 19.57
C THR A 125 3.93 -21.35 20.67
N ASN A 126 4.42 -20.49 21.56
CA ASN A 126 3.62 -19.90 22.60
C ASN A 126 2.83 -18.69 22.06
N LEU A 127 1.51 -18.75 22.15
CA LEU A 127 0.63 -17.72 21.59
C LEU A 127 0.85 -16.34 22.25
N ASP A 128 1.01 -16.29 23.59
CA ASP A 128 1.19 -15.02 24.28
C ASP A 128 2.51 -14.34 23.85
N THR A 129 3.55 -15.14 23.61
CA THR A 129 4.83 -14.63 23.08
C THR A 129 4.66 -14.11 21.64
N LEU A 130 3.95 -14.82 20.78
CA LEU A 130 3.68 -14.38 19.41
C LEU A 130 2.89 -13.08 19.38
N LEU A 131 1.85 -12.96 20.19
CA LEU A 131 1.06 -11.74 20.31
C LEU A 131 1.92 -10.57 20.80
N TRP A 132 2.74 -10.79 21.82
CA TRP A 132 3.66 -9.77 22.33
C TRP A 132 4.66 -9.31 21.26
N LEU A 133 5.25 -10.25 20.49
CA LEU A 133 6.16 -9.91 19.40
C LEU A 133 5.45 -9.07 18.32
N ASN A 134 4.23 -9.44 17.95
CA ASN A 134 3.45 -8.72 16.96
C ASN A 134 3.12 -7.28 17.39
N GLU A 135 2.85 -7.06 18.66
CA GLU A 135 2.57 -5.74 19.26
C GLU A 135 3.79 -4.79 19.25
N GLN A 136 5.01 -5.30 18.99
CA GLN A 136 6.20 -4.44 18.88
C GLN A 136 6.30 -3.70 17.54
N SER A 137 5.43 -4.01 16.59
CA SER A 137 5.33 -3.32 15.32
C SER A 137 4.72 -1.91 15.47
N VAL A 138 4.99 -1.05 14.49
CA VAL A 138 4.30 0.26 14.37
C VAL A 138 3.06 0.21 13.46
N ARG A 139 2.60 -0.99 13.08
CA ARG A 139 1.40 -1.15 12.23
C ARG A 139 0.16 -0.52 12.87
N ASP A 140 -0.03 -0.70 14.17
CA ASP A 140 -1.16 -0.13 14.90
C ASP A 140 -1.16 1.40 14.88
N ASP A 141 0.01 2.04 14.93
CA ASP A 141 0.13 3.50 14.82
C ASP A 141 -0.33 3.99 13.43
N ALA A 142 0.04 3.26 12.38
CA ALA A 142 -0.40 3.57 11.01
C ALA A 142 -1.91 3.40 10.85
N ILE A 143 -2.49 2.34 11.40
CA ILE A 143 -3.94 2.10 11.40
C ILE A 143 -4.67 3.15 12.24
N ALA A 144 -4.14 3.58 13.39
CA ALA A 144 -4.72 4.67 14.17
C ALA A 144 -4.77 6.00 13.39
N CYS A 145 -3.70 6.30 12.63
CA CYS A 145 -3.68 7.44 11.72
C CYS A 145 -4.75 7.31 10.62
N PHE A 146 -4.87 6.13 10.00
CA PHE A 146 -5.91 5.86 9.01
C PHE A 146 -7.32 6.08 9.58
N LEU A 147 -7.63 5.50 10.72
CA LEU A 147 -8.96 5.61 11.34
C LEU A 147 -9.34 7.07 11.60
N LYS A 148 -8.38 7.89 12.03
CA LYS A 148 -8.57 9.32 12.25
C LYS A 148 -8.88 10.07 10.95
N GLU A 149 -8.16 9.80 9.88
CA GLU A 149 -8.37 10.44 8.57
C GLU A 149 -9.64 9.92 7.89
N ALA A 150 -9.87 8.61 7.89
CA ALA A 150 -11.06 7.98 7.32
C ALA A 150 -12.36 8.48 7.99
N LYS A 151 -12.32 8.76 9.29
CA LYS A 151 -13.43 9.37 9.98
C LYS A 151 -13.79 10.75 9.40
N LYS A 152 -12.79 11.61 9.17
CA LYS A 152 -12.99 12.94 8.56
C LYS A 152 -13.55 12.81 7.14
N ASP A 153 -13.03 11.88 6.34
CA ASP A 153 -13.53 11.66 4.99
C ASP A 153 -14.98 11.19 4.98
N ARG A 154 -15.36 10.28 5.87
CA ARG A 154 -16.76 9.84 6.02
C ARG A 154 -17.68 10.96 6.51
N GLU A 155 -17.24 11.79 7.44
CA GLU A 155 -17.97 12.97 7.91
C GLU A 155 -18.15 14.00 6.80
N ALA A 156 -17.22 14.08 5.86
CA ALA A 156 -17.32 14.89 4.63
C ALA A 156 -18.18 14.24 3.52
N GLY A 157 -18.73 13.03 3.76
CA GLY A 157 -19.57 12.32 2.79
C GLY A 157 -18.78 11.53 1.74
N ARG A 158 -17.48 11.32 1.93
CA ARG A 158 -16.62 10.57 1.00
C ARG A 158 -16.80 9.06 1.13
N ILE A 159 -16.66 8.36 0.02
CA ILE A 159 -16.45 6.91 0.00
C ILE A 159 -15.00 6.65 0.36
N VAL A 160 -14.76 5.78 1.34
CA VAL A 160 -13.41 5.44 1.79
C VAL A 160 -13.05 4.04 1.32
N ILE A 161 -11.93 3.92 0.61
CA ILE A 161 -11.35 2.65 0.13
C ILE A 161 -9.91 2.58 0.61
N LEU A 162 -9.55 1.50 1.28
CA LEU A 162 -8.19 1.20 1.71
C LEU A 162 -7.73 -0.12 1.08
N GLY A 163 -6.54 -0.11 0.49
CA GLY A 163 -5.87 -1.29 -0.01
C GLY A 163 -4.36 -1.20 0.20
N GLY A 164 -3.67 -2.31 0.05
CA GLY A 164 -2.22 -2.37 0.19
C GLY A 164 -1.71 -3.64 0.84
N ASP A 165 -0.44 -3.64 1.17
CA ASP A 165 0.21 -4.69 1.96
C ASP A 165 0.24 -4.28 3.44
N PHE A 166 -0.49 -4.99 4.25
CA PHE A 166 -0.60 -4.69 5.68
C PHE A 166 0.49 -5.37 6.51
N ASN A 167 1.22 -6.32 5.95
CA ASN A 167 2.23 -7.12 6.65
C ASN A 167 1.72 -7.71 7.99
N GLU A 168 0.44 -8.02 8.04
CA GLU A 168 -0.23 -8.56 9.21
C GLU A 168 -0.67 -10.01 8.91
N PRO A 169 -0.42 -10.97 9.82
CA PRO A 169 -0.75 -12.37 9.62
C PRO A 169 -2.25 -12.67 9.61
#